data_04f57711180b03cfecb0e9088e9c0159
#
_entry.id   04f57711180b03cfecb0e9088e9c0159
#
_cell.length_a   1.000
_cell.length_b   1.000
_cell.length_c   1.000
_cell.angle_alpha   90.00
_cell.angle_beta   90.00
_cell.angle_gamma   90.00
#
_symmetry.space_group_name_H-M   'P 1'
#
loop_
_entity.id
_entity.type
_entity.pdbx_description
1 polymer ?
#
loop_
_entity_poly.entity_id
_entity_poly.type
_entity_poly.pdbx_seq_one_letter_code
_entity_poly.pdbx_strand_id
1 'polypeptide(L)'
;MKKQCKAWVFITINFITIFNLLCYFSIRSMWSGIIRYTAEPVPYLLLAVIMVCSLIQTLLSLNKKYPLLLFVLFTIIDLIFLILNGFIISITLDASIYFIREFLYNSGFLLLIGGVFFAIMTLHKRAIFQKKWFPSALFLSLLLIGILLRFEFNFRSGIEGTPVVYAVGTEYQIVFQTHSKGTAWVTIDGIEYNETYAGYRKTEEKIHKIIVPTAALDNAGIYTVSTRSMILRGPYCALQGNTHEETYHWKGVNASDGLDYYVISDTHNTQKSPAAAAGYFGEKLDFLICCGDTASWIDREEDLTEMLRLAASITKGQIPVVYARGNHETKGVLAHEFYKYVGADGENFYYTFRIKNVWGVVLDIGEDHRDKYEEYYGAAKFNAYRRAQTEFLDDILKNAAYEYDAEGVDYRIAVCHIPLTVKYTNDHARVYKDAWIKRLNKMKLTAMFNGHVHQLWYIDDAFEDGATLTLSPHYSGKTEGNASRIMTNAKFPAILVSRRSEGQLLTDPEYVFDNGFWGLAVSSNGSQSTLKYTNHQLELLDNITCPWYEGIDYGSEIVIENFKE
;
A
#
# COMPACT_ATOMS: atom_id res chain seq x y z
N MET A 1 -34.88 43.78 3.21
CA MET A 1 -34.23 42.73 4.03
C MET A 1 -34.72 41.30 3.73
N LYS A 2 -36.04 40.99 3.78
CA LYS A 2 -36.55 39.64 3.56
C LYS A 2 -36.29 39.02 2.14
N LYS A 3 -36.20 39.83 1.06
CA LYS A 3 -36.01 39.35 -0.31
C LYS A 3 -34.55 39.01 -0.65
N GLN A 4 -33.60 39.78 -0.14
CA GLN A 4 -32.18 39.50 -0.34
C GLN A 4 -31.73 38.26 0.43
N CYS A 5 -32.26 38.01 1.63
CA CYS A 5 -31.96 36.85 2.44
C CYS A 5 -32.31 35.51 1.71
N LYS A 6 -33.43 35.50 0.96
CA LYS A 6 -33.85 34.31 0.20
C LYS A 6 -32.90 33.97 -0.95
N ALA A 7 -32.45 34.95 -1.72
CA ALA A 7 -31.53 34.74 -2.82
C ALA A 7 -30.17 34.18 -2.31
N TRP A 8 -29.70 34.66 -1.17
CA TRP A 8 -28.44 34.18 -0.58
C TRP A 8 -28.53 32.75 -0.04
N VAL A 9 -29.65 32.36 0.56
CA VAL A 9 -29.86 30.96 0.98
C VAL A 9 -29.82 30.04 -0.22
N PHE A 10 -30.42 30.42 -1.34
CA PHE A 10 -30.32 29.64 -2.60
C PHE A 10 -28.90 29.55 -3.14
N ILE A 11 -28.20 30.66 -3.22
CA ILE A 11 -26.81 30.67 -3.69
C ILE A 11 -25.95 29.77 -2.80
N THR A 12 -26.19 29.80 -1.48
CA THR A 12 -25.44 28.93 -0.53
C THR A 12 -25.77 27.45 -0.73
N ILE A 13 -27.05 27.08 -0.89
CA ILE A 13 -27.50 25.71 -1.14
C ILE A 13 -26.93 25.21 -2.47
N ASN A 14 -27.02 25.99 -3.54
CA ASN A 14 -26.46 25.65 -4.84
C ASN A 14 -24.94 25.48 -4.77
N PHE A 15 -24.25 26.32 -4.04
CA PHE A 15 -22.81 26.22 -3.84
C PHE A 15 -22.44 24.94 -3.08
N ILE A 16 -23.18 24.61 -2.02
CA ILE A 16 -23.01 23.37 -1.25
C ILE A 16 -23.26 22.16 -2.16
N THR A 17 -24.28 22.21 -3.01
CA THR A 17 -24.62 21.12 -3.95
C THR A 17 -23.54 20.93 -5.01
N ILE A 18 -23.05 22.00 -5.64
CA ILE A 18 -21.96 21.95 -6.63
C ILE A 18 -20.66 21.46 -5.98
N PHE A 19 -20.39 21.90 -4.77
CA PHE A 19 -19.18 21.45 -4.06
C PHE A 19 -19.27 19.98 -3.65
N ASN A 20 -20.41 19.50 -3.15
CA ASN A 20 -20.61 18.07 -2.89
C ASN A 20 -20.48 17.23 -4.16
N LEU A 21 -20.90 17.77 -5.30
CA LEU A 21 -20.73 17.16 -6.61
C LEU A 21 -19.24 17.05 -6.98
N LEU A 22 -18.48 18.11 -6.78
CA LEU A 22 -17.03 18.12 -7.03
C LEU A 22 -16.30 17.17 -6.07
N CYS A 23 -16.70 17.13 -4.80
CA CYS A 23 -16.18 16.16 -3.84
C CYS A 23 -16.53 14.72 -4.23
N TYR A 24 -17.75 14.46 -4.68
CA TYR A 24 -18.20 13.15 -5.17
C TYR A 24 -17.38 12.70 -6.40
N PHE A 25 -17.13 13.58 -7.35
CA PHE A 25 -16.24 13.27 -8.49
C PHE A 25 -14.79 13.03 -8.06
N SER A 26 -14.28 13.75 -7.07
CA SER A 26 -12.97 13.52 -6.50
C SER A 26 -12.90 12.16 -5.79
N ILE A 27 -13.92 11.83 -5.00
CA ILE A 27 -14.05 10.55 -4.29
C ILE A 27 -14.20 9.39 -5.29
N ARG A 28 -14.92 9.57 -6.39
CA ARG A 28 -15.09 8.54 -7.41
C ARG A 28 -13.77 8.11 -8.07
N SER A 29 -12.85 9.03 -8.27
CA SER A 29 -11.51 8.66 -8.78
C SER A 29 -10.77 7.73 -7.82
N MET A 30 -11.21 7.66 -6.55
CA MET A 30 -10.65 6.84 -5.47
C MET A 30 -11.40 5.50 -5.26
N TRP A 31 -12.54 5.28 -5.94
CA TRP A 31 -13.42 4.11 -5.70
C TRP A 31 -13.50 3.22 -6.92
N SER A 32 -12.70 2.18 -6.99
CA SER A 32 -12.63 1.30 -8.17
C SER A 32 -13.27 -0.08 -8.01
N GLY A 33 -13.78 -0.49 -6.91
CA GLY A 33 -14.12 -1.90 -6.78
C GLY A 33 -15.61 -2.24 -6.77
N ILE A 34 -16.27 -2.02 -5.67
CA ILE A 34 -17.52 -2.72 -5.33
C ILE A 34 -18.78 -2.01 -5.83
N ILE A 35 -18.74 -0.67 -5.98
CA ILE A 35 -19.94 0.12 -6.29
C ILE A 35 -20.25 0.21 -7.79
N ARG A 36 -19.32 -0.14 -8.67
CA ARG A 36 -19.46 0.04 -10.12
C ARG A 36 -20.59 -0.75 -10.76
N TYR A 37 -20.97 -1.91 -10.22
CA TYR A 37 -21.86 -2.82 -10.94
C TYR A 37 -23.35 -2.68 -10.64
N THR A 38 -23.74 -2.14 -9.49
CA THR A 38 -25.15 -2.18 -9.07
C THR A 38 -25.86 -0.83 -8.99
N ALA A 39 -25.15 0.30 -8.95
CA ALA A 39 -25.77 1.60 -8.66
C ALA A 39 -25.26 2.77 -9.51
N GLU A 40 -24.48 2.56 -10.56
CA GLU A 40 -23.80 3.63 -11.31
C GLU A 40 -24.71 4.74 -11.88
N PRO A 41 -25.86 4.46 -12.51
CA PRO A 41 -26.65 5.54 -13.07
C PRO A 41 -27.44 6.35 -12.02
N VAL A 42 -27.78 5.77 -10.88
CA VAL A 42 -28.68 6.38 -9.91
C VAL A 42 -28.08 7.61 -9.21
N PRO A 43 -26.85 7.59 -8.70
CA PRO A 43 -26.22 8.77 -8.10
C PRO A 43 -26.03 9.91 -9.11
N TYR A 44 -25.69 9.62 -10.36
CA TYR A 44 -25.53 10.64 -11.41
C TYR A 44 -26.86 11.27 -11.81
N LEU A 45 -27.92 10.43 -11.94
CA LEU A 45 -29.25 10.93 -12.24
C LEU A 45 -29.75 11.84 -11.09
N LEU A 46 -29.55 11.41 -9.85
CA LEU A 46 -29.90 12.22 -8.67
C LEU A 46 -29.13 13.54 -8.65
N LEU A 47 -27.84 13.52 -8.93
CA LEU A 47 -27.02 14.73 -8.99
C LEU A 47 -27.41 15.64 -10.14
N ALA A 48 -27.72 15.09 -11.32
CA ALA A 48 -28.23 15.85 -12.45
C ALA A 48 -29.58 16.50 -12.13
N VAL A 49 -30.48 15.78 -11.47
CA VAL A 49 -31.78 16.31 -11.03
C VAL A 49 -31.58 17.44 -10.02
N ILE A 50 -30.70 17.29 -9.03
CA ILE A 50 -30.38 18.34 -8.05
C ILE A 50 -29.82 19.57 -8.77
N MET A 51 -28.89 19.41 -9.72
CA MET A 51 -28.34 20.52 -10.51
C MET A 51 -29.41 21.27 -11.28
N VAL A 52 -30.28 20.54 -11.97
CA VAL A 52 -31.37 21.15 -12.75
C VAL A 52 -32.36 21.89 -11.82
N CYS A 53 -32.76 21.26 -10.73
CA CYS A 53 -33.62 21.89 -9.73
C CYS A 53 -32.98 23.13 -9.12
N SER A 54 -31.71 23.09 -8.76
CA SER A 54 -30.95 24.22 -8.23
C SER A 54 -30.82 25.35 -9.24
N LEU A 55 -30.60 25.05 -10.52
CA LEU A 55 -30.56 26.05 -11.59
C LEU A 55 -31.91 26.70 -11.80
N ILE A 56 -32.98 25.92 -11.85
CA ILE A 56 -34.37 26.42 -11.96
C ILE A 56 -34.70 27.29 -10.76
N GLN A 57 -34.37 26.90 -9.56
CA GLN A 57 -34.57 27.66 -8.34
C GLN A 57 -33.82 29.01 -8.38
N THR A 58 -32.57 28.99 -8.85
CA THR A 58 -31.76 30.21 -9.00
C THR A 58 -32.43 31.16 -9.97
N LEU A 59 -32.87 30.70 -11.10
CA LEU A 59 -33.57 31.50 -12.12
C LEU A 59 -34.91 32.04 -11.59
N LEU A 60 -35.68 31.23 -10.88
CA LEU A 60 -36.95 31.62 -10.30
C LEU A 60 -36.76 32.60 -9.13
N SER A 61 -35.67 32.52 -8.37
CA SER A 61 -35.35 33.44 -7.26
C SER A 61 -35.06 34.85 -7.73
N LEU A 62 -34.67 35.02 -8.98
CA LEU A 62 -34.49 36.33 -9.62
C LEU A 62 -35.84 37.03 -9.88
N ASN A 63 -36.94 36.26 -9.89
CA ASN A 63 -38.27 36.82 -10.10
C ASN A 63 -38.86 37.39 -8.78
N LYS A 64 -39.29 38.63 -8.79
CA LYS A 64 -39.85 39.35 -7.62
C LYS A 64 -41.11 38.66 -7.05
N LYS A 65 -41.78 37.80 -7.80
CA LYS A 65 -43.06 37.15 -7.43
C LYS A 65 -42.88 35.68 -7.01
N TYR A 66 -41.67 35.23 -6.73
CA TYR A 66 -41.43 33.81 -6.36
C TYR A 66 -42.16 33.44 -5.05
N PRO A 67 -43.09 32.43 -5.08
CA PRO A 67 -43.89 32.09 -3.92
C PRO A 67 -43.04 31.46 -2.82
N LEU A 68 -43.29 31.86 -1.58
CA LEU A 68 -42.61 31.30 -0.40
C LEU A 68 -42.78 29.78 -0.30
N LEU A 69 -43.97 29.30 -0.69
CA LEU A 69 -44.29 27.85 -0.65
C LEU A 69 -43.37 27.05 -1.56
N LEU A 70 -43.14 27.51 -2.79
CA LEU A 70 -42.24 26.85 -3.73
C LEU A 70 -40.78 26.88 -3.24
N PHE A 71 -40.38 27.98 -2.61
CA PHE A 71 -39.08 28.12 -1.97
C PHE A 71 -38.87 27.03 -0.92
N VAL A 72 -39.81 26.88 0.01
CA VAL A 72 -39.74 25.90 1.09
C VAL A 72 -39.77 24.49 0.54
N LEU A 73 -40.67 24.23 -0.42
CA LEU A 73 -40.79 22.89 -1.06
C LEU A 73 -39.48 22.44 -1.71
N PHE A 74 -38.89 23.28 -2.54
CA PHE A 74 -37.64 22.94 -3.22
C PHE A 74 -36.46 22.83 -2.23
N THR A 75 -36.41 23.66 -1.20
CA THR A 75 -35.38 23.53 -0.15
C THR A 75 -35.50 22.19 0.60
N ILE A 76 -36.71 21.74 0.88
CA ILE A 76 -36.97 20.42 1.49
C ILE A 76 -36.53 19.30 0.55
N ILE A 77 -36.88 19.42 -0.74
CA ILE A 77 -36.46 18.44 -1.75
C ILE A 77 -34.93 18.34 -1.82
N ASP A 78 -34.22 19.47 -1.88
CA ASP A 78 -32.76 19.50 -1.92
C ASP A 78 -32.13 18.85 -0.65
N LEU A 79 -32.72 19.12 0.52
CA LEU A 79 -32.29 18.52 1.77
C LEU A 79 -32.54 17.02 1.82
N ILE A 80 -33.69 16.56 1.33
CA ILE A 80 -34.01 15.11 1.24
C ILE A 80 -33.01 14.44 0.30
N PHE A 81 -32.71 15.02 -0.85
CA PHE A 81 -31.73 14.45 -1.79
C PHE A 81 -30.30 14.46 -1.22
N LEU A 82 -29.92 15.48 -0.46
CA LEU A 82 -28.63 15.53 0.25
C LEU A 82 -28.54 14.41 1.31
N ILE A 83 -29.60 14.19 2.07
CA ILE A 83 -29.69 13.11 3.08
C ILE A 83 -29.68 11.74 2.41
N LEU A 84 -30.46 11.54 1.33
CA LEU A 84 -30.49 10.30 0.58
C LEU A 84 -29.13 10.00 -0.04
N ASN A 85 -28.46 10.99 -0.59
CA ASN A 85 -27.11 10.82 -1.14
C ASN A 85 -26.12 10.42 -0.05
N GLY A 86 -26.16 11.09 1.12
CA GLY A 86 -25.37 10.72 2.29
C GLY A 86 -25.68 9.30 2.80
N PHE A 87 -26.94 8.88 2.75
CA PHE A 87 -27.39 7.56 3.17
C PHE A 87 -26.97 6.45 2.18
N ILE A 88 -27.12 6.67 0.86
CA ILE A 88 -26.65 5.76 -0.18
C ILE A 88 -25.14 5.59 -0.07
N ILE A 89 -24.42 6.68 0.13
CA ILE A 89 -22.98 6.67 0.36
C ILE A 89 -22.63 5.87 1.63
N SER A 90 -23.38 6.02 2.73
CA SER A 90 -23.10 5.32 3.99
C SER A 90 -23.41 3.82 3.94
N ILE A 91 -24.43 3.38 3.19
CA ILE A 91 -24.78 1.95 3.04
C ILE A 91 -23.81 1.21 2.13
N THR A 92 -23.23 1.89 1.16
CA THR A 92 -22.25 1.29 0.24
C THR A 92 -20.84 1.23 0.81
N LEU A 93 -20.66 1.63 2.08
CA LEU A 93 -19.37 1.88 2.71
C LEU A 93 -19.12 0.99 3.91
N ASP A 94 -18.63 -0.22 3.65
CA ASP A 94 -17.93 -1.00 4.66
C ASP A 94 -16.49 -0.46 4.93
N ALA A 95 -16.01 0.46 4.08
CA ALA A 95 -14.73 1.17 4.24
C ALA A 95 -14.90 2.54 4.93
N SER A 96 -15.63 2.58 6.00
CA SER A 96 -16.38 3.75 6.48
C SER A 96 -15.60 4.87 7.17
N ILE A 97 -14.45 4.63 7.79
CA ILE A 97 -13.79 5.62 8.66
C ILE A 97 -13.19 6.77 7.85
N TYR A 98 -12.56 6.46 6.72
CA TYR A 98 -11.88 7.49 5.88
C TYR A 98 -12.86 8.39 5.16
N PHE A 99 -13.96 7.84 4.66
CA PHE A 99 -14.99 8.63 4.01
C PHE A 99 -15.70 9.57 4.98
N ILE A 100 -16.00 9.10 6.20
CA ILE A 100 -16.58 9.95 7.24
C ILE A 100 -15.60 11.09 7.57
N ARG A 101 -14.31 10.84 7.64
CA ARG A 101 -13.29 11.85 7.85
C ARG A 101 -13.28 12.91 6.73
N GLU A 102 -13.24 12.49 5.47
CA GLU A 102 -13.25 13.39 4.30
C GLU A 102 -14.57 14.14 4.17
N PHE A 103 -15.69 13.48 4.42
CA PHE A 103 -17.00 14.12 4.44
C PHE A 103 -17.10 15.15 5.56
N LEU A 104 -16.66 14.83 6.78
CA LEU A 104 -16.66 15.75 7.92
C LEU A 104 -15.69 16.92 7.69
N TYR A 105 -14.51 16.66 7.14
CA TYR A 105 -13.52 17.66 6.82
C TYR A 105 -14.05 18.67 5.78
N ASN A 106 -14.58 18.16 4.67
CA ASN A 106 -15.13 18.98 3.60
C ASN A 106 -16.42 19.71 4.04
N SER A 107 -17.28 19.03 4.80
CA SER A 107 -18.50 19.65 5.37
C SER A 107 -18.17 20.69 6.43
N GLY A 108 -17.18 20.43 7.29
CA GLY A 108 -16.69 21.38 8.29
C GLY A 108 -16.07 22.62 7.66
N PHE A 109 -15.29 22.46 6.58
CA PHE A 109 -14.72 23.56 5.83
C PHE A 109 -15.79 24.43 5.17
N LEU A 110 -16.84 23.82 4.61
CA LEU A 110 -17.99 24.54 4.05
C LEU A 110 -18.81 25.25 5.10
N LEU A 111 -19.04 24.64 6.26
CA LEU A 111 -19.71 25.27 7.38
C LEU A 111 -18.90 26.47 7.90
N LEU A 112 -17.57 26.35 7.91
CA LEU A 112 -16.67 27.45 8.26
C LEU A 112 -16.81 28.62 7.28
N ILE A 113 -16.70 28.34 5.96
CA ILE A 113 -16.88 29.35 4.92
C ILE A 113 -18.28 29.96 4.98
N GLY A 114 -19.32 29.12 5.09
CA GLY A 114 -20.71 29.57 5.24
C GLY A 114 -20.94 30.38 6.52
N GLY A 115 -20.35 29.97 7.63
CA GLY A 115 -20.41 30.67 8.92
C GLY A 115 -19.71 32.04 8.89
N VAL A 116 -18.51 32.08 8.30
CA VAL A 116 -17.78 33.35 8.09
C VAL A 116 -18.57 34.29 7.18
N PHE A 117 -19.12 33.76 6.07
CA PHE A 117 -19.97 34.53 5.17
C PHE A 117 -21.22 35.05 5.87
N PHE A 118 -21.92 34.19 6.65
CA PHE A 118 -23.10 34.59 7.43
C PHE A 118 -22.78 35.62 8.51
N ALA A 119 -21.64 35.43 9.23
CA ALA A 119 -21.18 36.42 10.23
C ALA A 119 -20.89 37.78 9.60
N ILE A 120 -20.24 37.82 8.44
CA ILE A 120 -19.98 39.06 7.70
C ILE A 120 -21.30 39.71 7.23
N MET A 121 -22.25 38.89 6.75
CA MET A 121 -23.55 39.36 6.31
C MET A 121 -24.42 39.89 7.46
N THR A 122 -24.29 39.35 8.69
CA THR A 122 -24.97 39.85 9.88
C THR A 122 -24.38 41.19 10.37
N LEU A 123 -23.10 41.43 10.10
CA LEU A 123 -22.44 42.70 10.37
C LEU A 123 -22.83 43.82 9.36
N HIS A 124 -23.81 43.57 8.51
CA HIS A 124 -24.27 44.38 7.38
C HIS A 124 -24.80 45.80 7.73
N LYS A 125 -24.86 46.18 9.00
CA LYS A 125 -25.25 47.55 9.43
C LYS A 125 -24.18 48.61 9.17
N ARG A 126 -22.97 48.24 8.74
CA ARG A 126 -21.92 49.20 8.39
C ARG A 126 -21.98 49.57 6.91
N ALA A 127 -21.79 50.86 6.57
CA ALA A 127 -21.99 51.43 5.24
C ALA A 127 -21.21 50.71 4.09
N ILE A 128 -20.03 50.13 4.38
CA ILE A 128 -19.22 49.44 3.38
C ILE A 128 -19.89 48.14 2.87
N PHE A 129 -20.64 47.44 3.73
CA PHE A 129 -21.34 46.21 3.39
C PHE A 129 -22.63 46.43 2.60
N GLN A 130 -23.08 47.66 2.47
CA GLN A 130 -24.29 48.02 1.72
C GLN A 130 -24.02 48.26 0.23
N LYS A 131 -22.74 48.30 -0.17
CA LYS A 131 -22.37 48.44 -1.60
C LYS A 131 -22.66 47.14 -2.33
N LYS A 132 -23.35 47.21 -3.48
CA LYS A 132 -23.80 46.05 -4.27
C LYS A 132 -22.67 45.13 -4.74
N TRP A 133 -21.46 45.63 -4.89
CA TRP A 133 -20.29 44.84 -5.35
C TRP A 133 -19.61 44.04 -4.23
N PHE A 134 -19.77 44.45 -2.96
CA PHE A 134 -19.05 43.85 -1.83
C PHE A 134 -19.33 42.36 -1.63
N PRO A 135 -20.58 41.84 -1.67
CA PRO A 135 -20.85 40.41 -1.54
C PRO A 135 -20.19 39.59 -2.64
N SER A 136 -20.17 40.10 -3.87
CA SER A 136 -19.54 39.40 -5.00
C SER A 136 -18.01 39.37 -4.86
N ALA A 137 -17.41 40.47 -4.45
CA ALA A 137 -15.96 40.52 -4.21
C ALA A 137 -15.55 39.61 -3.05
N LEU A 138 -16.34 39.60 -1.95
CA LEU A 138 -16.10 38.70 -0.83
C LEU A 138 -16.21 37.22 -1.26
N PHE A 139 -17.26 36.88 -2.02
CA PHE A 139 -17.44 35.53 -2.53
C PHE A 139 -16.26 35.08 -3.41
N LEU A 140 -15.86 35.92 -4.37
CA LEU A 140 -14.70 35.64 -5.23
C LEU A 140 -13.41 35.53 -4.44
N SER A 141 -13.22 36.35 -3.41
CA SER A 141 -12.03 36.24 -2.54
C SER A 141 -12.02 34.96 -1.73
N LEU A 142 -13.15 34.53 -1.17
CA LEU A 142 -13.27 33.26 -0.44
C LEU A 142 -13.11 32.06 -1.36
N LEU A 143 -13.65 32.13 -2.58
CA LEU A 143 -13.46 31.10 -3.60
C LEU A 143 -12.00 31.00 -4.00
N LEU A 144 -11.33 32.12 -4.24
CA LEU A 144 -9.90 32.17 -4.57
C LEU A 144 -9.06 31.60 -3.41
N ILE A 145 -9.34 31.98 -2.17
CA ILE A 145 -8.68 31.41 -0.98
C ILE A 145 -8.92 29.91 -0.89
N GLY A 146 -10.15 29.44 -1.12
CA GLY A 146 -10.47 28.01 -1.13
C GLY A 146 -9.72 27.25 -2.22
N ILE A 147 -9.61 27.82 -3.41
CA ILE A 147 -8.81 27.29 -4.52
C ILE A 147 -7.32 27.28 -4.13
N LEU A 148 -6.81 28.38 -3.61
CA LEU A 148 -5.41 28.49 -3.19
C LEU A 148 -5.05 27.50 -2.07
N LEU A 149 -5.94 27.27 -1.12
CA LEU A 149 -5.75 26.29 -0.03
C LEU A 149 -5.76 24.84 -0.54
N ARG A 150 -6.32 24.59 -1.73
CA ARG A 150 -6.29 23.29 -2.40
C ARG A 150 -5.08 23.10 -3.33
N PHE A 151 -4.40 24.18 -3.71
CA PHE A 151 -3.15 24.07 -4.45
C PHE A 151 -2.05 23.58 -3.51
N GLU A 152 -1.47 22.42 -3.82
CA GLU A 152 -0.23 21.99 -3.21
C GLU A 152 0.88 22.96 -3.63
N PHE A 153 1.24 23.86 -2.73
CA PHE A 153 2.41 24.70 -2.95
C PHE A 153 3.67 23.88 -2.67
N ASN A 154 4.39 23.53 -3.71
CA ASN A 154 5.65 22.78 -3.67
C ASN A 154 6.82 23.65 -3.16
N PHE A 155 6.67 24.27 -1.97
CA PHE A 155 7.70 25.19 -1.45
C PHE A 155 8.77 24.48 -0.61
N ARG A 156 8.45 23.33 -0.02
CA ARG A 156 9.30 22.68 0.96
C ARG A 156 10.14 21.58 0.34
N SER A 157 11.46 21.76 0.32
CA SER A 157 12.42 20.68 0.08
C SER A 157 12.55 19.79 1.31
N GLY A 158 13.09 18.59 1.16
CA GLY A 158 13.25 17.61 2.22
C GLY A 158 12.42 16.36 2.00
N ILE A 159 12.76 15.29 2.72
CA ILE A 159 12.05 14.02 2.65
C ILE A 159 10.97 13.94 3.72
N GLU A 160 9.97 13.11 3.46
CA GLU A 160 8.92 12.77 4.40
C GLU A 160 9.22 11.40 5.00
N GLY A 161 9.65 11.39 6.25
CA GLY A 161 10.08 10.18 6.94
C GLY A 161 11.55 9.81 6.68
N THR A 162 11.83 8.54 6.60
CA THR A 162 13.17 7.97 6.43
C THR A 162 13.23 7.16 5.14
N PRO A 163 14.33 7.18 4.37
CA PRO A 163 14.44 6.35 3.17
C PRO A 163 14.44 4.86 3.52
N VAL A 164 14.02 4.05 2.56
CA VAL A 164 14.11 2.58 2.62
C VAL A 164 15.03 2.10 1.52
N VAL A 165 15.92 1.17 1.85
CA VAL A 165 16.90 0.61 0.91
C VAL A 165 16.48 -0.81 0.54
N TYR A 166 15.98 -1.01 -0.68
CA TYR A 166 15.59 -2.33 -1.16
C TYR A 166 16.74 -3.01 -1.90
N ALA A 167 16.93 -4.31 -1.66
CA ALA A 167 17.87 -5.12 -2.41
C ALA A 167 17.17 -5.74 -3.64
N VAL A 168 17.63 -5.41 -4.84
CA VAL A 168 17.10 -5.90 -6.12
C VAL A 168 18.27 -6.20 -7.06
N GLY A 169 18.37 -7.44 -7.55
CA GLY A 169 19.54 -7.86 -8.32
C GLY A 169 20.83 -7.71 -7.51
N THR A 170 21.80 -7.04 -8.09
CA THR A 170 23.08 -6.64 -7.49
C THR A 170 23.14 -5.16 -7.09
N GLU A 171 22.00 -4.53 -6.95
CA GLU A 171 21.84 -3.10 -6.68
C GLU A 171 20.99 -2.87 -5.43
N TYR A 172 21.16 -1.69 -4.84
CA TYR A 172 20.21 -1.16 -3.88
C TYR A 172 19.35 -0.08 -4.53
N GLN A 173 18.06 -0.12 -4.22
CA GLN A 173 17.09 0.91 -4.59
C GLN A 173 16.74 1.72 -3.34
N ILE A 174 17.21 2.96 -3.28
CA ILE A 174 16.93 3.88 -2.18
C ILE A 174 15.65 4.62 -2.51
N VAL A 175 14.57 4.30 -1.78
CA VAL A 175 13.22 4.82 -2.04
C VAL A 175 12.81 5.74 -0.89
N PHE A 176 12.31 6.92 -1.23
CA PHE A 176 11.82 7.90 -0.25
C PHE A 176 10.81 8.85 -0.87
N GLN A 177 9.93 9.39 -0.02
CA GLN A 177 8.96 10.41 -0.38
C GLN A 177 9.47 11.79 0.01
N THR A 178 9.23 12.80 -0.85
CA THR A 178 9.54 14.20 -0.56
C THR A 178 8.30 14.99 -0.16
N HIS A 179 8.45 16.05 0.62
CA HIS A 179 7.34 16.94 0.99
C HIS A 179 6.66 17.58 -0.21
N SER A 180 7.43 17.87 -1.24
CA SER A 180 6.95 18.54 -2.46
C SER A 180 7.53 17.88 -3.70
N LYS A 181 6.82 17.98 -4.82
CA LYS A 181 7.37 17.57 -6.12
C LYS A 181 8.68 18.29 -6.37
N GLY A 182 9.67 17.57 -6.89
CA GLY A 182 10.99 18.15 -7.09
C GLY A 182 12.01 17.20 -7.70
N THR A 183 13.26 17.54 -7.54
CA THR A 183 14.41 16.69 -7.91
C THR A 183 15.01 16.08 -6.67
N ALA A 184 15.52 14.84 -6.79
CA ALA A 184 16.25 14.18 -5.74
C ALA A 184 17.47 13.45 -6.30
N TRP A 185 18.50 13.25 -5.46
CA TRP A 185 19.68 12.46 -5.76
C TRP A 185 20.29 11.93 -4.46
N VAL A 186 21.11 10.91 -4.60
CA VAL A 186 21.88 10.34 -3.49
C VAL A 186 23.35 10.51 -3.76
N THR A 187 24.11 10.95 -2.77
CA THR A 187 25.56 11.08 -2.84
C THR A 187 26.22 10.02 -1.94
N ILE A 188 27.13 9.24 -2.51
CA ILE A 188 27.94 8.22 -1.83
C ILE A 188 29.41 8.45 -2.22
N ASP A 189 30.28 8.67 -1.26
CA ASP A 189 31.71 8.95 -1.50
C ASP A 189 31.95 10.05 -2.55
N GLY A 190 31.12 11.09 -2.55
CA GLY A 190 31.20 12.21 -3.49
C GLY A 190 30.65 11.93 -4.90
N ILE A 191 30.15 10.72 -5.17
CA ILE A 191 29.50 10.35 -6.42
C ILE A 191 27.99 10.56 -6.31
N GLU A 192 27.41 11.32 -7.25
CA GLU A 192 25.96 11.54 -7.33
C GLU A 192 25.26 10.44 -8.14
N TYR A 193 24.26 9.81 -7.54
CA TYR A 193 23.32 8.90 -8.18
C TYR A 193 21.98 9.61 -8.36
N ASN A 194 21.45 9.59 -9.57
CA ASN A 194 20.30 10.39 -9.95
C ASN A 194 19.19 9.52 -10.54
N GLU A 195 17.96 9.86 -10.26
CA GLU A 195 16.81 9.34 -10.97
C GLU A 195 16.60 10.17 -12.24
N THR A 196 16.95 9.58 -13.40
CA THR A 196 16.90 10.28 -14.68
C THR A 196 15.89 9.65 -15.63
N TYR A 197 15.32 10.48 -16.47
CA TYR A 197 14.46 10.10 -17.58
C TYR A 197 14.98 10.81 -18.85
N ALA A 198 15.41 10.03 -19.83
CA ALA A 198 15.94 10.55 -21.09
C ALA A 198 16.93 11.72 -20.92
N GLY A 199 17.82 11.64 -19.91
CA GLY A 199 18.80 12.69 -19.60
C GLY A 199 18.31 13.83 -18.72
N TYR A 200 17.06 13.81 -18.31
CA TYR A 200 16.47 14.76 -17.35
C TYR A 200 16.32 14.13 -15.97
N ARG A 201 16.55 14.89 -14.92
CA ARG A 201 16.11 14.51 -13.57
C ARG A 201 14.59 14.58 -13.50
N LYS A 202 13.95 13.63 -12.81
CA LYS A 202 12.50 13.71 -12.52
C LYS A 202 12.22 14.93 -11.65
N THR A 203 11.15 15.65 -11.95
CA THR A 203 10.80 16.91 -11.26
C THR A 203 9.34 16.98 -10.81
N GLU A 204 8.51 16.08 -11.30
CA GLU A 204 7.04 16.16 -11.13
C GLU A 204 6.49 15.13 -10.14
N GLU A 205 7.37 14.39 -9.48
CA GLU A 205 7.00 13.33 -8.54
C GLU A 205 7.43 13.69 -7.12
N LYS A 206 6.74 13.15 -6.13
CA LYS A 206 7.11 13.19 -4.72
C LYS A 206 7.84 11.93 -4.29
N ILE A 207 7.64 10.82 -5.02
CA ILE A 207 8.33 9.56 -4.75
C ILE A 207 9.57 9.45 -5.63
N HIS A 208 10.68 9.07 -5.02
CA HIS A 208 11.96 8.92 -5.69
C HIS A 208 12.56 7.54 -5.42
N LYS A 209 13.10 6.91 -6.45
CA LYS A 209 13.81 5.63 -6.40
C LYS A 209 15.17 5.79 -7.04
N ILE A 210 16.20 5.87 -6.22
CA ILE A 210 17.57 6.04 -6.66
C ILE A 210 18.30 4.71 -6.62
N ILE A 211 18.82 4.26 -7.75
CA ILE A 211 19.52 2.98 -7.90
C ILE A 211 21.01 3.21 -7.69
N VAL A 212 21.62 2.41 -6.80
CA VAL A 212 23.04 2.48 -6.49
C VAL A 212 23.63 1.06 -6.47
N PRO A 213 24.90 0.86 -6.91
CA PRO A 213 25.56 -0.43 -6.74
C PRO A 213 25.66 -0.83 -5.28
N THR A 214 25.40 -2.11 -4.94
CA THR A 214 25.50 -2.60 -3.56
C THR A 214 26.89 -2.31 -2.97
N ALA A 215 27.96 -2.57 -3.74
CA ALA A 215 29.33 -2.35 -3.31
C ALA A 215 29.64 -0.87 -2.99
N ALA A 216 29.03 0.09 -3.68
CA ALA A 216 29.24 1.51 -3.40
C ALA A 216 28.75 1.87 -1.99
N LEU A 217 27.53 1.46 -1.65
CA LEU A 217 26.93 1.76 -0.36
C LEU A 217 27.55 0.93 0.79
N ASP A 218 27.79 -0.36 0.54
CA ASP A 218 28.41 -1.26 1.54
C ASP A 218 29.82 -0.86 1.93
N ASN A 219 30.59 -0.28 1.00
CA ASN A 219 31.95 0.19 1.27
C ASN A 219 31.95 1.55 1.97
N ALA A 220 31.05 2.44 1.59
CA ALA A 220 31.00 3.79 2.14
C ALA A 220 30.46 3.84 3.57
N GLY A 221 29.49 2.99 3.91
CA GLY A 221 28.84 2.97 5.22
C GLY A 221 28.00 4.23 5.53
N ILE A 222 27.85 5.13 4.57
CA ILE A 222 27.13 6.38 4.71
C ILE A 222 26.61 6.86 3.34
N TYR A 223 25.45 7.49 3.33
CA TYR A 223 24.91 8.14 2.14
C TYR A 223 24.13 9.40 2.48
N THR A 224 24.12 10.36 1.57
CA THR A 224 23.38 11.61 1.73
C THR A 224 22.28 11.70 0.70
N VAL A 225 21.05 11.88 1.16
CA VAL A 225 19.87 12.17 0.32
C VAL A 225 19.75 13.67 0.16
N SER A 226 19.75 14.15 -1.07
CA SER A 226 19.57 15.57 -1.40
C SER A 226 18.29 15.76 -2.19
N THR A 227 17.52 16.79 -1.85
CA THR A 227 16.26 17.12 -2.50
C THR A 227 16.17 18.60 -2.82
N ARG A 228 15.43 18.94 -3.87
CA ARG A 228 15.12 20.31 -4.23
C ARG A 228 13.70 20.40 -4.79
N SER A 229 12.83 21.13 -4.11
CA SER A 229 11.44 21.29 -4.54
C SER A 229 11.33 22.07 -5.87
N MET A 230 10.36 21.71 -6.69
CA MET A 230 10.02 22.40 -7.94
C MET A 230 8.77 23.24 -7.72
N ILE A 231 8.96 24.52 -7.41
CA ILE A 231 7.87 25.45 -7.10
C ILE A 231 7.05 25.77 -8.33
N LEU A 232 7.75 26.06 -9.44
CA LEU A 232 7.14 26.38 -10.72
C LEU A 232 8.04 25.87 -11.85
N ARG A 233 7.45 25.21 -12.84
CA ARG A 233 8.13 24.82 -14.06
C ARG A 233 7.42 25.40 -15.27
N GLY A 234 8.13 26.23 -16.01
CA GLY A 234 7.69 26.76 -17.30
C GLY A 234 8.54 26.20 -18.44
N PRO A 235 8.18 26.50 -19.70
CA PRO A 235 8.89 25.97 -20.87
C PRO A 235 10.36 26.44 -20.96
N TYR A 236 10.68 27.61 -20.40
CA TYR A 236 12.02 28.20 -20.44
C TYR A 236 12.56 28.63 -19.08
N CYS A 237 11.82 28.40 -18.01
CA CYS A 237 12.24 28.76 -16.67
C CYS A 237 11.70 27.76 -15.64
N ALA A 238 12.42 27.66 -14.52
CA ALA A 238 11.97 26.94 -13.35
C ALA A 238 12.28 27.76 -12.11
N LEU A 239 11.35 27.78 -11.16
CA LEU A 239 11.57 28.28 -9.82
C LEU A 239 11.69 27.08 -8.88
N GLN A 240 12.86 26.93 -8.28
CA GLN A 240 13.18 25.83 -7.38
C GLN A 240 13.35 26.34 -5.95
N GLY A 241 13.09 25.47 -4.99
CA GLY A 241 13.42 25.71 -3.59
C GLY A 241 14.92 25.51 -3.32
N ASN A 242 15.29 25.71 -2.07
CA ASN A 242 16.67 25.45 -1.62
C ASN A 242 16.94 23.94 -1.61
N THR A 243 18.19 23.56 -1.79
CA THR A 243 18.62 22.17 -1.57
C THR A 243 18.51 21.85 -0.10
N HIS A 244 17.96 20.68 0.21
CA HIS A 244 17.92 20.10 1.54
C HIS A 244 18.67 18.77 1.50
N GLU A 245 19.52 18.53 2.48
CA GLU A 245 20.39 17.35 2.56
C GLU A 245 20.22 16.66 3.91
N GLU A 246 20.07 15.33 3.87
CA GLU A 246 19.98 14.48 5.04
C GLU A 246 20.95 13.31 4.87
N THR A 247 21.75 13.03 5.89
CA THR A 247 22.76 11.98 5.86
C THR A 247 22.35 10.82 6.74
N TYR A 248 22.50 9.61 6.21
CA TYR A 248 22.13 8.34 6.83
C TYR A 248 23.35 7.44 6.98
N HIS A 249 23.44 6.77 8.11
CA HIS A 249 24.40 5.70 8.30
C HIS A 249 23.87 4.42 7.65
N TRP A 250 24.74 3.74 6.93
CA TRP A 250 24.48 2.42 6.40
C TRP A 250 25.25 1.39 7.22
N LYS A 251 24.53 0.59 8.00
CA LYS A 251 25.09 -0.52 8.77
C LYS A 251 25.55 -1.63 7.82
N GLY A 252 24.78 -1.82 6.71
CA GLY A 252 24.96 -2.95 5.82
C GLY A 252 24.65 -4.28 6.53
N VAL A 253 25.18 -5.36 5.98
CA VAL A 253 25.03 -6.70 6.52
C VAL A 253 26.41 -7.25 6.88
N ASN A 254 26.59 -7.71 8.11
CA ASN A 254 27.81 -8.39 8.54
C ASN A 254 27.57 -9.90 8.67
N ALA A 255 27.98 -10.65 7.65
CA ALA A 255 27.78 -12.09 7.60
C ALA A 255 28.87 -12.90 8.33
N SER A 256 29.85 -12.27 8.99
CA SER A 256 30.98 -12.96 9.63
C SER A 256 30.56 -13.83 10.83
N ASP A 257 29.54 -13.41 11.56
CA ASP A 257 29.06 -14.07 12.78
C ASP A 257 27.71 -14.79 12.57
N GLY A 258 27.28 -14.94 11.31
CA GLY A 258 25.96 -15.39 10.93
C GLY A 258 25.08 -14.27 10.43
N LEU A 259 23.78 -14.52 10.32
CA LEU A 259 22.79 -13.56 9.85
C LEU A 259 21.56 -13.59 10.75
N ASP A 260 21.13 -12.42 11.22
CA ASP A 260 19.90 -12.23 11.95
C ASP A 260 18.92 -11.40 11.09
N TYR A 261 17.86 -12.00 10.61
CA TYR A 261 16.86 -11.29 9.81
C TYR A 261 15.44 -11.58 10.28
N TYR A 262 14.56 -10.66 9.95
CA TYR A 262 13.17 -10.73 10.37
C TYR A 262 12.23 -10.78 9.15
N VAL A 263 11.18 -11.57 9.24
CA VAL A 263 10.19 -11.73 8.16
C VAL A 263 8.81 -11.33 8.67
N ILE A 264 8.15 -10.43 7.94
CA ILE A 264 6.78 -9.97 8.20
C ILE A 264 5.90 -10.20 6.97
N SER A 265 4.60 -10.34 7.17
CA SER A 265 3.59 -10.44 6.12
C SER A 265 2.22 -10.00 6.64
N ASP A 266 1.29 -9.73 5.72
CA ASP A 266 -0.14 -9.52 6.03
C ASP A 266 -0.39 -8.46 7.12
N THR A 267 0.28 -7.33 7.01
CA THR A 267 0.16 -6.26 8.01
C THR A 267 -1.10 -5.40 7.80
N HIS A 268 -1.68 -5.39 6.59
CA HIS A 268 -2.94 -4.73 6.27
C HIS A 268 -3.11 -3.35 6.92
N ASN A 269 -2.23 -2.42 6.59
CA ASN A 269 -2.16 -1.04 7.10
C ASN A 269 -1.83 -0.94 8.62
N THR A 270 -1.41 -2.04 9.26
CA THR A 270 -0.94 -2.01 10.66
C THR A 270 0.54 -1.65 10.68
N GLN A 271 0.92 -0.66 11.47
CA GLN A 271 2.29 -0.13 11.56
C GLN A 271 3.00 -0.54 12.86
N LYS A 272 2.37 -0.29 14.00
CA LYS A 272 3.03 -0.35 15.32
C LYS A 272 3.41 -1.76 15.75
N SER A 273 2.47 -2.70 15.68
CA SER A 273 2.71 -4.06 16.16
C SER A 273 3.68 -4.85 15.26
N PRO A 274 3.64 -4.75 13.90
CA PRO A 274 4.68 -5.35 13.08
C PRO A 274 6.08 -4.75 13.32
N ALA A 275 6.17 -3.42 13.48
CA ALA A 275 7.44 -2.77 13.79
C ALA A 275 7.99 -3.19 15.16
N ALA A 276 7.13 -3.34 16.17
CA ALA A 276 7.51 -3.82 17.48
C ALA A 276 8.01 -5.27 17.44
N ALA A 277 7.32 -6.17 16.72
CA ALA A 277 7.74 -7.55 16.55
C ALA A 277 9.11 -7.67 15.85
N ALA A 278 9.33 -6.87 14.80
CA ALA A 278 10.62 -6.81 14.10
C ALA A 278 11.76 -6.24 14.96
N GLY A 279 11.44 -5.64 16.09
CA GLY A 279 12.40 -5.22 17.12
C GLY A 279 13.08 -6.37 17.87
N TYR A 280 12.74 -7.63 17.61
CA TYR A 280 13.27 -8.80 18.31
C TYR A 280 14.81 -8.87 18.33
N PHE A 281 15.46 -8.59 17.22
CA PHE A 281 16.92 -8.57 17.14
C PHE A 281 17.54 -7.22 17.54
N GLY A 282 16.74 -6.18 17.71
CA GLY A 282 17.23 -4.84 17.98
C GLY A 282 18.27 -4.39 16.95
N GLU A 283 19.45 -3.95 17.43
CA GLU A 283 20.54 -3.49 16.55
C GLU A 283 21.25 -4.61 15.79
N LYS A 284 21.00 -5.88 16.13
CA LYS A 284 21.58 -7.02 15.41
C LYS A 284 20.86 -7.34 14.09
N LEU A 285 19.67 -6.80 13.91
CA LEU A 285 18.91 -7.02 12.69
C LEU A 285 19.73 -6.67 11.44
N ASP A 286 20.00 -7.63 10.58
CA ASP A 286 20.80 -7.46 9.37
C ASP A 286 19.97 -7.04 8.15
N PHE A 287 18.78 -7.61 7.97
CA PHE A 287 17.85 -7.21 6.92
C PHE A 287 16.40 -7.61 7.25
N LEU A 288 15.48 -7.04 6.52
CA LEU A 288 14.05 -7.27 6.66
C LEU A 288 13.50 -7.92 5.40
N ILE A 289 12.63 -8.94 5.55
CA ILE A 289 11.83 -9.49 4.45
C ILE A 289 10.36 -9.14 4.71
N CYS A 290 9.70 -8.60 3.67
CA CYS A 290 8.26 -8.35 3.69
C CYS A 290 7.58 -9.20 2.62
N CYS A 291 6.74 -10.13 3.05
CA CYS A 291 6.06 -11.09 2.18
C CYS A 291 4.70 -10.61 1.66
N GLY A 292 4.49 -9.31 1.53
CA GLY A 292 3.28 -8.73 0.91
C GLY A 292 2.10 -8.51 1.86
N ASP A 293 1.00 -8.04 1.27
CA ASP A 293 -0.22 -7.61 1.95
C ASP A 293 0.05 -6.59 3.07
N THR A 294 0.92 -5.62 2.77
CA THR A 294 1.21 -4.50 3.65
C THR A 294 0.12 -3.45 3.62
N ALA A 295 -0.52 -3.27 2.45
CA ALA A 295 -1.72 -2.48 2.29
C ALA A 295 -2.94 -3.38 2.07
N SER A 296 -4.12 -2.96 2.51
CA SER A 296 -5.36 -3.70 2.25
C SER A 296 -5.86 -3.54 0.81
N TRP A 297 -5.56 -2.40 0.18
CA TRP A 297 -5.76 -2.05 -1.25
C TRP A 297 -5.05 -0.73 -1.54
N ILE A 298 -4.87 -0.41 -2.82
CA ILE A 298 -4.12 0.78 -3.25
C ILE A 298 -5.05 1.75 -3.99
N ASP A 299 -5.86 2.48 -3.27
CA ASP A 299 -6.78 3.48 -3.82
C ASP A 299 -6.31 4.92 -3.65
N ARG A 300 -5.42 5.20 -2.69
CA ARG A 300 -4.95 6.53 -2.33
C ARG A 300 -3.42 6.57 -2.29
N GLU A 301 -2.86 7.77 -2.39
CA GLU A 301 -1.41 7.99 -2.26
C GLU A 301 -0.86 7.51 -0.91
N GLU A 302 -1.66 7.61 0.16
CA GLU A 302 -1.30 7.11 1.49
C GLU A 302 -1.14 5.59 1.52
N ASP A 303 -1.96 4.85 0.76
CA ASP A 303 -1.90 3.38 0.65
C ASP A 303 -0.62 2.94 -0.07
N LEU A 304 -0.17 3.70 -1.08
CA LEU A 304 1.10 3.48 -1.77
C LEU A 304 2.31 3.57 -0.83
N THR A 305 2.23 4.38 0.23
CA THR A 305 3.33 4.62 1.17
C THR A 305 3.30 3.72 2.42
N GLU A 306 2.30 2.83 2.57
CA GLU A 306 2.18 1.97 3.76
C GLU A 306 3.44 1.13 3.99
N MET A 307 3.91 0.42 2.95
CA MET A 307 5.11 -0.38 3.04
C MET A 307 6.35 0.48 3.32
N LEU A 308 6.45 1.64 2.66
CA LEU A 308 7.58 2.55 2.84
C LEU A 308 7.67 3.02 4.30
N ARG A 309 6.53 3.43 4.89
CA ARG A 309 6.48 3.88 6.29
C ARG A 309 6.83 2.75 7.28
N LEU A 310 6.28 1.55 7.05
CA LEU A 310 6.54 0.39 7.89
C LEU A 310 8.02 0.02 7.85
N ALA A 311 8.58 -0.17 6.65
CA ALA A 311 9.98 -0.53 6.49
C ALA A 311 10.92 0.56 7.05
N ALA A 312 10.62 1.84 6.82
CA ALA A 312 11.37 2.96 7.36
C ALA A 312 11.41 2.96 8.90
N SER A 313 10.28 2.64 9.55
CA SER A 313 10.20 2.58 11.01
C SER A 313 11.06 1.46 11.61
N ILE A 314 11.23 0.34 10.89
CA ILE A 314 12.03 -0.81 11.31
C ILE A 314 13.50 -0.61 10.95
N THR A 315 13.80 -0.29 9.70
CA THR A 315 15.17 -0.30 9.17
C THR A 315 15.92 1.02 9.32
N LYS A 316 15.18 2.12 9.48
CA LYS A 316 15.73 3.48 9.62
C LYS A 316 16.69 3.89 8.49
N GLY A 317 16.54 3.28 7.32
CA GLY A 317 17.44 3.49 6.19
C GLY A 317 18.83 2.88 6.35
N GLN A 318 19.05 2.00 7.32
CA GLN A 318 20.38 1.51 7.71
C GLN A 318 20.69 0.10 7.26
N ILE A 319 19.66 -0.68 6.91
CA ILE A 319 19.76 -2.10 6.52
C ILE A 319 18.85 -2.39 5.33
N PRO A 320 19.17 -3.42 4.51
CA PRO A 320 18.37 -3.72 3.34
C PRO A 320 17.02 -4.35 3.63
N VAL A 321 16.10 -4.16 2.69
CA VAL A 321 14.76 -4.75 2.69
C VAL A 321 14.58 -5.58 1.43
N VAL A 322 13.97 -6.75 1.56
CA VAL A 322 13.44 -7.55 0.46
C VAL A 322 11.92 -7.48 0.49
N TYR A 323 11.29 -7.20 -0.65
CA TYR A 323 9.85 -7.05 -0.73
C TYR A 323 9.25 -7.99 -1.78
N ALA A 324 8.25 -8.77 -1.39
CA ALA A 324 7.37 -9.51 -2.30
C ALA A 324 5.98 -8.88 -2.28
N ARG A 325 5.37 -8.64 -3.45
CA ARG A 325 4.03 -8.08 -3.55
C ARG A 325 2.97 -9.11 -3.14
N GLY A 326 2.00 -8.69 -2.35
CA GLY A 326 0.82 -9.46 -2.03
C GLY A 326 -0.31 -9.27 -3.04
N ASN A 327 -1.38 -10.07 -2.90
CA ASN A 327 -2.53 -9.95 -3.78
C ASN A 327 -3.37 -8.70 -3.45
N HIS A 328 -3.32 -8.18 -2.24
CA HIS A 328 -3.99 -6.94 -1.89
C HIS A 328 -3.37 -5.71 -2.57
N GLU A 329 -2.07 -5.68 -2.77
CA GLU A 329 -1.41 -4.60 -3.53
C GLU A 329 -1.68 -4.67 -5.05
N THR A 330 -2.35 -5.71 -5.55
CA THR A 330 -2.83 -5.76 -6.94
C THR A 330 -4.19 -5.06 -7.12
N LYS A 331 -4.85 -4.70 -6.02
CA LYS A 331 -6.22 -4.15 -5.98
C LYS A 331 -6.17 -2.64 -5.78
N GLY A 332 -7.10 -1.94 -6.41
CA GLY A 332 -7.24 -0.50 -6.30
C GLY A 332 -6.78 0.28 -7.53
N VAL A 333 -7.22 1.54 -7.62
CA VAL A 333 -7.02 2.38 -8.80
C VAL A 333 -5.58 2.82 -9.02
N LEU A 334 -4.78 2.86 -7.96
CA LEU A 334 -3.37 3.25 -7.98
C LEU A 334 -2.41 2.05 -7.91
N ALA A 335 -2.90 0.81 -7.90
CA ALA A 335 -2.07 -0.39 -7.81
C ALA A 335 -0.97 -0.46 -8.89
N HIS A 336 -1.23 0.12 -10.07
CA HIS A 336 -0.27 0.20 -11.18
C HIS A 336 0.91 1.15 -10.92
N GLU A 337 0.83 2.03 -9.91
CA GLU A 337 1.89 2.95 -9.51
C GLU A 337 2.79 2.35 -8.41
N PHE A 338 2.37 1.25 -7.78
CA PHE A 338 2.98 0.75 -6.55
C PHE A 338 4.46 0.35 -6.71
N TYR A 339 4.87 -0.09 -7.90
CA TYR A 339 6.27 -0.42 -8.19
C TYR A 339 7.25 0.75 -7.94
N LYS A 340 6.79 1.98 -7.93
CA LYS A 340 7.61 3.16 -7.64
C LYS A 340 7.99 3.27 -6.16
N TYR A 341 7.21 2.67 -5.27
CA TYR A 341 7.27 2.85 -3.82
C TYR A 341 8.02 1.72 -3.09
N VAL A 342 8.29 0.63 -3.77
CA VAL A 342 8.94 -0.56 -3.19
C VAL A 342 10.04 -1.10 -4.10
N GLY A 343 10.80 -2.09 -3.63
CA GLY A 343 11.78 -2.82 -4.45
C GLY A 343 11.09 -3.54 -5.61
N ALA A 344 11.54 -3.29 -6.84
CA ALA A 344 11.01 -3.88 -8.05
C ALA A 344 12.04 -3.85 -9.18
N ASP A 345 12.01 -4.82 -10.08
CA ASP A 345 12.81 -4.81 -11.30
C ASP A 345 12.00 -4.16 -12.43
N GLY A 346 12.28 -2.88 -12.69
CA GLY A 346 11.41 -2.05 -13.51
C GLY A 346 10.02 -1.94 -12.91
N GLU A 347 9.00 -2.46 -13.64
CA GLU A 347 7.61 -2.54 -13.18
C GLU A 347 7.24 -3.93 -12.64
N ASN A 348 8.21 -4.87 -12.60
CA ASN A 348 8.00 -6.25 -12.17
C ASN A 348 8.31 -6.43 -10.70
N PHE A 349 7.44 -7.19 -10.02
CA PHE A 349 7.62 -7.56 -8.61
C PHE A 349 8.24 -8.96 -8.46
N TYR A 350 8.86 -9.49 -9.52
CA TYR A 350 9.68 -10.69 -9.47
C TYR A 350 11.11 -10.34 -9.88
N TYR A 351 12.07 -10.76 -9.08
CA TYR A 351 13.48 -10.45 -9.27
C TYR A 351 14.37 -11.36 -8.43
N THR A 352 15.65 -11.42 -8.72
CA THR A 352 16.63 -11.98 -7.79
C THR A 352 17.21 -10.88 -6.91
N PHE A 353 17.81 -11.23 -5.80
CA PHE A 353 18.53 -10.28 -4.96
C PHE A 353 19.80 -10.90 -4.38
N ARG A 354 20.77 -10.05 -4.09
CA ARG A 354 22.01 -10.42 -3.42
C ARG A 354 22.23 -9.52 -2.21
N ILE A 355 22.33 -10.14 -1.03
CA ILE A 355 22.71 -9.47 0.23
C ILE A 355 23.88 -10.27 0.80
N LYS A 356 25.13 -9.81 0.56
CA LYS A 356 26.35 -10.52 0.96
C LYS A 356 26.36 -11.97 0.45
N ASN A 357 26.29 -12.95 1.37
CA ASN A 357 26.28 -14.37 1.07
C ASN A 357 24.86 -14.96 0.89
N VAL A 358 23.83 -14.14 0.97
CA VAL A 358 22.45 -14.54 0.67
C VAL A 358 22.16 -14.27 -0.80
N TRP A 359 21.77 -15.29 -1.53
CA TRP A 359 21.06 -15.16 -2.79
C TRP A 359 19.58 -15.47 -2.57
N GLY A 360 18.71 -14.76 -3.25
CA GLY A 360 17.30 -15.06 -3.18
C GLY A 360 16.54 -14.70 -4.44
N VAL A 361 15.35 -15.30 -4.56
CA VAL A 361 14.40 -15.04 -5.63
C VAL A 361 13.06 -14.64 -5.06
N VAL A 362 12.55 -13.51 -5.53
CA VAL A 362 11.21 -13.03 -5.24
C VAL A 362 10.30 -13.39 -6.41
N LEU A 363 9.15 -13.97 -6.11
CA LEU A 363 8.13 -14.33 -7.08
C LEU A 363 6.79 -13.70 -6.71
N ASP A 364 5.97 -13.48 -7.72
CA ASP A 364 4.69 -12.82 -7.58
C ASP A 364 3.59 -13.55 -8.35
N ILE A 365 2.73 -14.24 -7.66
CA ILE A 365 1.56 -14.93 -8.24
C ILE A 365 0.53 -13.92 -8.77
N GLY A 366 0.52 -12.69 -8.28
CA GLY A 366 -0.53 -11.72 -8.48
C GLY A 366 -1.75 -12.05 -7.63
N GLU A 367 -2.59 -12.96 -8.11
CA GLU A 367 -3.78 -13.42 -7.41
C GLU A 367 -4.06 -14.88 -7.75
N ASP A 368 -4.66 -15.66 -6.86
CA ASP A 368 -5.02 -17.06 -7.11
C ASP A 368 -6.36 -17.23 -7.84
N HIS A 369 -7.12 -16.16 -7.99
CA HIS A 369 -8.33 -16.12 -8.80
C HIS A 369 -8.03 -16.04 -10.30
N ARG A 370 -9.05 -16.23 -11.12
CA ARG A 370 -8.95 -16.10 -12.58
C ARG A 370 -8.86 -14.64 -13.02
N ASP A 371 -8.18 -14.37 -14.14
CA ASP A 371 -8.03 -13.01 -14.71
C ASP A 371 -9.35 -12.28 -14.97
N LYS A 372 -10.47 -13.01 -15.09
CA LYS A 372 -11.82 -12.45 -15.31
C LYS A 372 -12.60 -12.22 -14.02
N TYR A 373 -11.95 -12.35 -12.86
CA TYR A 373 -12.62 -12.13 -11.59
C TYR A 373 -13.10 -10.68 -11.49
N GLU A 374 -14.26 -10.49 -10.87
CA GLU A 374 -14.98 -9.21 -10.89
C GLU A 374 -14.16 -8.06 -10.28
N GLU A 375 -13.35 -8.32 -9.29
CA GLU A 375 -12.47 -7.35 -8.63
C GLU A 375 -11.51 -6.63 -9.59
N TYR A 376 -11.18 -7.25 -10.72
CA TYR A 376 -10.20 -6.71 -11.68
C TYR A 376 -10.80 -6.15 -12.96
N TYR A 377 -12.12 -6.19 -13.12
CA TYR A 377 -12.83 -5.65 -14.29
C TYR A 377 -12.28 -6.10 -15.65
N GLY A 378 -11.68 -7.29 -15.70
CA GLY A 378 -11.02 -7.81 -16.89
C GLY A 378 -9.67 -7.12 -17.21
N ALA A 379 -9.16 -6.26 -16.35
CA ALA A 379 -7.84 -5.62 -16.50
C ALA A 379 -6.69 -6.56 -16.15
N ALA A 380 -6.90 -7.53 -15.24
CA ALA A 380 -5.87 -8.47 -14.83
C ALA A 380 -5.42 -9.37 -15.98
N LYS A 381 -4.11 -9.60 -16.04
CA LYS A 381 -3.41 -10.50 -16.97
C LYS A 381 -2.40 -11.39 -16.24
N PHE A 382 -2.77 -11.86 -15.03
CA PHE A 382 -1.86 -12.64 -14.19
C PHE A 382 -1.35 -13.91 -14.86
N ASN A 383 -2.14 -14.55 -15.73
CA ASN A 383 -1.64 -15.71 -16.48
C ASN A 383 -0.50 -15.37 -17.45
N ALA A 384 -0.50 -14.18 -18.06
CA ALA A 384 0.62 -13.72 -18.89
C ALA A 384 1.83 -13.38 -18.02
N TYR A 385 1.60 -12.71 -16.90
CA TYR A 385 2.60 -12.34 -15.91
C TYR A 385 3.30 -13.57 -15.30
N ARG A 386 2.54 -14.62 -14.97
CA ARG A 386 3.09 -15.90 -14.48
C ARG A 386 3.92 -16.64 -15.53
N ARG A 387 3.53 -16.57 -16.82
CA ARG A 387 4.36 -17.15 -17.91
C ARG A 387 5.72 -16.46 -18.01
N ALA A 388 5.74 -15.12 -17.96
CA ALA A 388 7.00 -14.37 -17.96
C ALA A 388 7.90 -14.78 -16.78
N GLN A 389 7.34 -15.00 -15.60
CA GLN A 389 8.11 -15.49 -14.44
C GLN A 389 8.60 -16.94 -14.62
N THR A 390 7.86 -17.77 -15.36
CA THR A 390 8.34 -19.11 -15.69
C THR A 390 9.59 -19.06 -16.57
N GLU A 391 9.61 -18.14 -17.55
CA GLU A 391 10.77 -17.87 -18.40
C GLU A 391 11.93 -17.28 -17.60
N PHE A 392 11.64 -16.33 -16.70
CA PHE A 392 12.61 -15.78 -15.76
C PHE A 392 13.28 -16.85 -14.89
N LEU A 393 12.52 -17.81 -14.34
CA LEU A 393 13.08 -18.92 -13.59
C LEU A 393 13.94 -19.84 -14.47
N ASP A 394 13.58 -20.05 -15.73
CA ASP A 394 14.40 -20.81 -16.68
C ASP A 394 15.72 -20.08 -16.99
N ASP A 395 15.71 -18.76 -17.06
CA ASP A 395 16.92 -17.96 -17.27
C ASP A 395 17.83 -17.95 -16.05
N ILE A 396 17.28 -17.91 -14.83
CA ILE A 396 18.06 -18.13 -13.59
C ILE A 396 18.77 -19.51 -13.63
N LEU A 397 18.06 -20.57 -14.01
CA LEU A 397 18.65 -21.91 -14.09
C LEU A 397 19.77 -22.02 -15.14
N LYS A 398 19.64 -21.31 -16.26
CA LYS A 398 20.71 -21.25 -17.29
C LYS A 398 21.94 -20.48 -16.80
N ASN A 399 21.74 -19.49 -15.93
CA ASN A 399 22.77 -18.61 -15.41
C ASN A 399 23.19 -18.97 -13.97
N ALA A 400 23.00 -20.20 -13.53
CA ALA A 400 23.21 -20.65 -12.17
C ALA A 400 24.54 -20.18 -11.55
N ALA A 401 25.64 -20.20 -12.33
CA ALA A 401 26.98 -19.79 -11.89
C ALA A 401 27.09 -18.28 -11.55
N TYR A 402 26.18 -17.45 -12.04
CA TYR A 402 26.10 -16.01 -11.74
C TYR A 402 24.97 -15.69 -10.75
N GLU A 403 24.09 -16.64 -10.50
CA GLU A 403 22.95 -16.56 -9.61
C GLU A 403 23.21 -17.37 -8.33
N TYR A 404 22.45 -18.39 -8.08
CA TYR A 404 22.46 -19.15 -6.83
C TYR A 404 23.70 -20.02 -6.60
N ASP A 405 24.47 -20.35 -7.64
CA ASP A 405 25.75 -21.06 -7.55
C ASP A 405 26.96 -20.12 -7.65
N ALA A 406 26.76 -18.80 -7.60
CA ALA A 406 27.83 -17.83 -7.62
C ALA A 406 28.73 -17.95 -6.38
N GLU A 407 30.01 -17.62 -6.54
CA GLU A 407 30.98 -17.62 -5.44
C GLU A 407 30.49 -16.74 -4.27
N GLY A 408 30.63 -17.26 -3.05
CA GLY A 408 30.21 -16.61 -1.82
C GLY A 408 28.69 -16.61 -1.59
N VAL A 409 27.92 -17.48 -2.27
CA VAL A 409 26.52 -17.76 -1.90
C VAL A 409 26.48 -18.93 -0.92
N ASP A 410 26.06 -18.62 0.31
CA ASP A 410 25.90 -19.62 1.38
C ASP A 410 24.43 -19.93 1.67
N TYR A 411 23.53 -18.96 1.42
CA TYR A 411 22.10 -19.08 1.68
C TYR A 411 21.31 -18.83 0.41
N ARG A 412 20.29 -19.65 0.18
CA ARG A 412 19.41 -19.55 -1.00
C ARG A 412 17.98 -19.56 -0.55
N ILE A 413 17.29 -18.45 -0.68
CA ILE A 413 15.91 -18.31 -0.21
C ILE A 413 14.97 -17.90 -1.33
N ALA A 414 13.70 -18.29 -1.21
CA ALA A 414 12.63 -17.79 -2.06
C ALA A 414 11.61 -17.02 -1.22
N VAL A 415 11.03 -15.99 -1.80
CA VAL A 415 9.96 -15.20 -1.18
C VAL A 415 8.81 -15.09 -2.18
N CYS A 416 7.62 -15.44 -1.74
CA CYS A 416 6.41 -15.29 -2.54
C CYS A 416 5.22 -15.15 -1.59
N HIS A 417 4.40 -14.13 -1.76
CA HIS A 417 3.28 -13.92 -0.85
C HIS A 417 2.33 -15.11 -0.81
N ILE A 418 1.76 -15.49 -1.95
CA ILE A 418 0.85 -16.64 -2.04
C ILE A 418 1.67 -17.94 -2.01
N PRO A 419 1.41 -18.88 -1.08
CA PRO A 419 2.15 -20.12 -0.95
C PRO A 419 2.11 -20.94 -2.24
N LEU A 420 3.29 -21.35 -2.73
CA LEU A 420 3.41 -22.19 -3.92
C LEU A 420 3.16 -23.67 -3.60
N THR A 421 3.52 -24.09 -2.39
CA THR A 421 3.44 -25.48 -1.94
C THR A 421 2.01 -25.95 -1.67
N VAL A 422 1.06 -25.01 -1.50
CA VAL A 422 -0.33 -25.28 -1.16
C VAL A 422 -1.25 -24.84 -2.30
N LYS A 423 -2.12 -25.73 -2.75
CA LYS A 423 -3.09 -25.48 -3.81
C LYS A 423 -4.52 -25.70 -3.33
N TYR A 424 -5.40 -24.82 -3.69
CA TYR A 424 -6.84 -24.98 -3.51
C TYR A 424 -7.45 -25.81 -4.65
N THR A 425 -8.62 -26.38 -4.45
CA THR A 425 -9.32 -27.14 -5.49
C THR A 425 -9.60 -26.29 -6.74
N ASN A 426 -9.89 -25.00 -6.55
CA ASN A 426 -10.19 -24.04 -7.62
C ASN A 426 -9.05 -23.01 -7.84
N ASP A 427 -7.83 -23.38 -7.48
CA ASP A 427 -6.67 -22.50 -7.64
C ASP A 427 -6.30 -22.36 -9.13
N HIS A 428 -6.51 -21.18 -9.68
CA HIS A 428 -6.21 -20.86 -11.08
C HIS A 428 -4.72 -20.67 -11.35
N ALA A 429 -3.91 -20.48 -10.31
CA ALA A 429 -2.45 -20.41 -10.41
C ALA A 429 -1.77 -21.79 -10.33
N ARG A 430 -2.52 -22.87 -10.07
CA ARG A 430 -2.02 -24.22 -9.81
C ARG A 430 -0.94 -24.70 -10.80
N VAL A 431 -1.17 -24.54 -12.09
CA VAL A 431 -0.23 -24.97 -13.13
C VAL A 431 1.11 -24.24 -13.01
N TYR A 432 1.09 -22.97 -12.65
CA TYR A 432 2.29 -22.15 -12.45
C TYR A 432 3.00 -22.52 -11.14
N LYS A 433 2.26 -22.72 -10.06
CA LYS A 433 2.82 -23.18 -8.78
C LYS A 433 3.61 -24.48 -8.97
N ASP A 434 3.03 -25.49 -9.64
CA ASP A 434 3.70 -26.76 -9.95
C ASP A 434 4.94 -26.57 -10.84
N ALA A 435 4.85 -25.70 -11.84
CA ALA A 435 5.97 -25.43 -12.74
C ALA A 435 7.12 -24.70 -12.04
N TRP A 436 6.80 -23.78 -11.13
CA TRP A 436 7.81 -23.01 -10.39
C TRP A 436 8.50 -23.86 -9.31
N ILE A 437 7.75 -24.64 -8.55
CA ILE A 437 8.34 -25.57 -7.56
C ILE A 437 9.34 -26.52 -8.21
N LYS A 438 9.03 -27.08 -9.41
CA LYS A 438 9.97 -27.93 -10.16
C LYS A 438 11.28 -27.22 -10.51
N ARG A 439 11.26 -25.91 -10.72
CA ARG A 439 12.44 -25.09 -11.01
C ARG A 439 13.19 -24.74 -9.73
N LEU A 440 12.47 -24.31 -8.72
CA LEU A 440 13.02 -23.94 -7.41
C LEU A 440 13.71 -25.15 -6.75
N ASN A 441 13.16 -26.37 -6.90
CA ASN A 441 13.79 -27.61 -6.41
C ASN A 441 15.21 -27.85 -6.98
N LYS A 442 15.55 -27.29 -8.15
CA LYS A 442 16.89 -27.38 -8.73
C LYS A 442 17.87 -26.36 -8.13
N MET A 443 17.36 -25.34 -7.48
CA MET A 443 18.17 -24.25 -6.91
C MET A 443 18.67 -24.58 -5.50
N LYS A 444 18.27 -25.72 -4.91
CA LYS A 444 18.64 -26.15 -3.55
C LYS A 444 18.40 -25.05 -2.50
N LEU A 445 17.17 -24.57 -2.43
CA LEU A 445 16.79 -23.50 -1.50
C LEU A 445 16.90 -23.98 -0.04
N THR A 446 17.36 -23.10 0.83
CA THR A 446 17.31 -23.26 2.29
C THR A 446 15.86 -23.22 2.79
N ALA A 447 15.10 -22.24 2.32
CA ALA A 447 13.72 -22.04 2.73
C ALA A 447 12.95 -21.19 1.73
N MET A 448 11.61 -21.24 1.82
CA MET A 448 10.69 -20.31 1.16
C MET A 448 9.80 -19.64 2.18
N PHE A 449 9.68 -18.30 2.11
CA PHE A 449 8.82 -17.52 2.98
C PHE A 449 7.54 -17.09 2.24
N ASN A 450 6.41 -17.24 2.92
CA ASN A 450 5.08 -16.98 2.38
C ASN A 450 4.19 -16.25 3.38
N GLY A 451 3.16 -15.57 2.90
CA GLY A 451 2.07 -14.96 3.66
C GLY A 451 0.70 -15.50 3.28
N HIS A 452 -0.30 -14.60 3.11
CA HIS A 452 -1.62 -14.82 2.51
C HIS A 452 -2.65 -15.59 3.36
N VAL A 453 -2.22 -16.63 4.06
CA VAL A 453 -3.14 -17.58 4.74
C VAL A 453 -3.51 -17.12 6.14
N HIS A 454 -2.86 -16.09 6.66
CA HIS A 454 -3.02 -15.58 8.02
C HIS A 454 -2.81 -16.65 9.11
N GLN A 455 -1.85 -17.55 8.90
CA GLN A 455 -1.48 -18.62 9.81
C GLN A 455 0.04 -18.72 9.95
N LEU A 456 0.49 -19.23 11.10
CA LEU A 456 1.89 -19.46 11.39
C LEU A 456 2.19 -20.95 11.23
N TRP A 457 2.61 -21.34 10.02
CA TRP A 457 2.82 -22.75 9.70
C TRP A 457 4.25 -23.01 9.20
N TYR A 458 4.79 -24.12 9.64
CA TYR A 458 5.98 -24.71 9.06
C TYR A 458 5.57 -25.93 8.25
N ILE A 459 5.89 -25.91 6.97
CA ILE A 459 5.68 -27.03 6.05
C ILE A 459 7.06 -27.55 5.68
N ASP A 460 7.41 -28.71 6.21
CA ASP A 460 8.65 -29.38 5.86
C ASP A 460 8.62 -29.91 4.41
N ASP A 461 9.72 -30.48 3.95
CA ASP A 461 9.86 -31.03 2.62
C ASP A 461 9.41 -32.50 2.50
N ALA A 462 8.69 -33.04 3.50
CA ALA A 462 8.28 -34.43 3.57
C ALA A 462 7.01 -34.75 2.77
N PHE A 463 6.32 -33.74 2.24
CA PHE A 463 5.07 -33.95 1.50
C PHE A 463 5.30 -34.46 0.09
N GLU A 464 4.58 -35.52 -0.28
CA GLU A 464 4.56 -36.01 -1.65
C GLU A 464 3.69 -35.14 -2.57
N ASP A 465 4.07 -35.07 -3.86
CA ASP A 465 3.30 -34.36 -4.87
C ASP A 465 1.91 -34.96 -5.03
N GLY A 466 0.90 -34.11 -4.95
CA GLY A 466 -0.49 -34.51 -5.06
C GLY A 466 -1.13 -35.02 -3.75
N ALA A 467 -0.39 -35.11 -2.64
CA ALA A 467 -0.97 -35.43 -1.34
C ALA A 467 -2.12 -34.45 -1.03
N THR A 468 -3.23 -35.01 -0.55
CA THR A 468 -4.40 -34.22 -0.15
C THR A 468 -4.46 -34.15 1.35
N LEU A 469 -4.43 -32.93 1.87
CA LEU A 469 -4.52 -32.66 3.29
C LEU A 469 -5.90 -32.06 3.62
N THR A 470 -6.45 -32.50 4.71
CA THR A 470 -7.76 -32.04 5.20
C THR A 470 -7.55 -31.13 6.38
N LEU A 471 -7.83 -29.84 6.18
CA LEU A 471 -7.81 -28.86 7.27
C LEU A 471 -9.04 -29.00 8.15
N SER A 472 -8.84 -28.93 9.47
CA SER A 472 -9.97 -28.85 10.40
C SER A 472 -10.82 -27.59 10.13
N PRO A 473 -12.11 -27.56 10.53
CA PRO A 473 -12.96 -26.39 10.38
C PRO A 473 -12.37 -25.12 10.99
N HIS A 474 -11.64 -25.26 12.09
CA HIS A 474 -10.97 -24.14 12.78
C HIS A 474 -9.98 -23.38 11.87
N TYR A 475 -9.24 -24.10 11.01
CA TYR A 475 -8.26 -23.49 10.09
C TYR A 475 -8.85 -23.16 8.72
N SER A 476 -9.97 -23.73 8.36
CA SER A 476 -10.61 -23.48 7.06
C SER A 476 -11.46 -22.21 7.01
N GLY A 477 -11.70 -21.57 8.16
CA GLY A 477 -12.64 -20.45 8.29
C GLY A 477 -14.11 -20.84 8.01
N LYS A 478 -14.42 -22.16 7.90
CA LYS A 478 -15.78 -22.67 7.67
C LYS A 478 -16.31 -23.26 8.95
N THR A 479 -17.55 -22.93 9.29
CA THR A 479 -18.25 -23.47 10.46
C THR A 479 -18.64 -24.93 10.30
N GLU A 480 -18.67 -25.45 9.06
CA GLU A 480 -19.04 -26.84 8.77
C GLU A 480 -18.13 -27.42 7.68
N GLY A 481 -17.65 -28.64 7.93
CA GLY A 481 -16.88 -29.45 7.00
C GLY A 481 -15.38 -29.12 6.95
N ASN A 482 -14.64 -30.05 6.39
CA ASN A 482 -13.19 -29.96 6.21
C ASN A 482 -12.86 -29.35 4.83
N ALA A 483 -11.86 -28.48 4.76
CA ALA A 483 -11.33 -27.99 3.51
C ALA A 483 -10.10 -28.83 3.10
N SER A 484 -10.14 -29.40 1.90
CA SER A 484 -9.01 -30.16 1.36
C SER A 484 -8.03 -29.23 0.65
N ARG A 485 -6.74 -29.51 0.78
CA ARG A 485 -5.64 -28.84 0.08
C ARG A 485 -4.80 -29.89 -0.62
N ILE A 486 -4.29 -29.51 -1.78
CA ILE A 486 -3.39 -30.36 -2.58
C ILE A 486 -1.98 -29.80 -2.43
N MET A 487 -1.04 -30.68 -2.10
CA MET A 487 0.36 -30.30 -1.93
C MET A 487 1.16 -30.45 -3.21
N THR A 488 2.15 -29.59 -3.39
CA THR A 488 3.19 -29.75 -4.42
C THR A 488 4.49 -30.09 -3.72
N ASN A 489 5.17 -31.13 -4.18
CA ASN A 489 6.45 -31.56 -3.62
C ASN A 489 7.51 -30.46 -3.78
N ALA A 490 7.89 -29.84 -2.68
CA ALA A 490 9.02 -28.95 -2.55
C ALA A 490 10.14 -29.70 -1.82
N LYS A 491 11.38 -29.57 -2.32
CA LYS A 491 12.58 -30.12 -1.66
C LYS A 491 13.22 -29.12 -0.70
N PHE A 492 12.44 -28.23 -0.18
CA PHE A 492 12.80 -27.18 0.77
C PHE A 492 11.59 -26.85 1.64
N PRO A 493 11.79 -26.44 2.88
CA PRO A 493 10.69 -26.06 3.75
C PRO A 493 10.04 -24.75 3.28
N ALA A 494 8.71 -24.68 3.42
CA ALA A 494 7.91 -23.48 3.22
C ALA A 494 7.39 -22.98 4.57
N ILE A 495 7.71 -21.74 4.88
CA ILE A 495 7.36 -21.10 6.16
C ILE A 495 6.31 -20.02 5.89
N LEU A 496 5.15 -20.18 6.50
CA LEU A 496 4.07 -19.23 6.39
C LEU A 496 4.20 -18.24 7.54
N VAL A 497 4.52 -17.02 7.17
CA VAL A 497 4.67 -15.89 8.08
C VAL A 497 3.49 -14.98 7.85
N SER A 498 2.47 -15.13 8.66
CA SER A 498 1.25 -14.34 8.52
C SER A 498 0.74 -13.95 9.90
N ARG A 499 0.00 -12.87 9.93
CA ARG A 499 -0.73 -12.48 11.10
C ARG A 499 -1.62 -13.63 11.58
N ARG A 500 -1.44 -14.07 12.81
CA ARG A 500 -2.35 -15.01 13.45
C ARG A 500 -3.68 -14.29 13.75
N SER A 501 -4.78 -14.72 13.14
CA SER A 501 -6.10 -14.40 13.63
C SER A 501 -6.41 -15.37 14.78
N GLU A 502 -6.46 -14.90 16.01
CA GLU A 502 -6.86 -15.70 17.16
C GLU A 502 -8.36 -16.03 17.09
N GLY A 503 -8.74 -16.97 16.22
CA GLY A 503 -10.06 -17.57 16.22
C GLY A 503 -11.25 -16.68 15.87
N GLN A 504 -11.02 -15.43 15.44
CA GLN A 504 -12.07 -14.50 15.09
C GLN A 504 -12.31 -14.48 13.58
N LEU A 505 -13.56 -14.58 13.18
CA LEU A 505 -14.01 -14.42 11.82
C LEU A 505 -13.76 -12.98 11.36
N LEU A 506 -13.44 -12.79 10.07
CA LEU A 506 -13.28 -11.49 9.39
C LEU A 506 -14.46 -10.50 9.58
N THR A 507 -15.55 -10.95 10.20
CA THR A 507 -16.77 -10.19 10.49
C THR A 507 -16.82 -9.59 11.89
N ASP A 508 -15.80 -9.82 12.74
CA ASP A 508 -15.78 -9.25 14.08
C ASP A 508 -15.31 -7.78 14.01
N PRO A 509 -16.16 -6.79 14.39
CA PRO A 509 -15.78 -5.40 14.42
C PRO A 509 -14.68 -5.06 15.46
N GLU A 510 -14.40 -5.97 16.39
CA GLU A 510 -13.24 -5.90 17.29
C GLU A 510 -11.97 -6.50 16.69
N TYR A 511 -11.99 -6.88 15.44
CA TYR A 511 -10.79 -7.17 14.66
C TYR A 511 -10.00 -5.85 14.49
N VAL A 512 -9.67 -5.26 15.62
CA VAL A 512 -8.81 -4.09 15.73
C VAL A 512 -7.41 -4.60 15.48
N PHE A 513 -6.87 -4.17 14.39
CA PHE A 513 -5.57 -4.48 13.81
C PHE A 513 -4.36 -4.35 14.77
N ASP A 514 -4.56 -4.03 16.03
CA ASP A 514 -3.49 -3.83 17.03
C ASP A 514 -3.27 -5.00 18.00
N ASN A 515 -4.12 -6.02 18.00
CA ASN A 515 -4.02 -7.13 18.94
C ASN A 515 -3.36 -8.35 18.30
N GLY A 516 -2.02 -8.47 18.44
CA GLY A 516 -1.37 -9.75 18.28
C GLY A 516 -0.71 -10.01 16.93
N PHE A 517 0.10 -9.08 16.41
CA PHE A 517 0.94 -9.36 15.25
C PHE A 517 2.08 -10.32 15.63
N TRP A 518 2.25 -11.34 14.79
CA TRP A 518 3.36 -12.29 14.84
C TRP A 518 4.19 -12.21 13.58
N GLY A 519 5.50 -12.25 13.70
CA GLY A 519 6.44 -12.36 12.62
C GLY A 519 7.45 -13.48 12.88
N LEU A 520 8.42 -13.64 12.00
CA LEU A 520 9.41 -14.71 12.08
C LEU A 520 10.82 -14.12 12.25
N ALA A 521 11.47 -14.47 13.34
CA ALA A 521 12.88 -14.25 13.55
C ALA A 521 13.69 -15.43 13.01
N VAL A 522 14.71 -15.15 12.21
CA VAL A 522 15.62 -16.17 11.65
C VAL A 522 17.04 -15.80 11.98
N SER A 523 17.74 -16.76 12.62
CA SER A 523 19.18 -16.69 12.88
C SER A 523 19.91 -17.78 12.12
N SER A 524 20.83 -17.42 11.24
CA SER A 524 21.60 -18.35 10.41
C SER A 524 23.09 -18.29 10.77
N ASN A 525 23.73 -19.45 10.93
CA ASN A 525 25.12 -19.57 11.34
C ASN A 525 26.02 -20.30 10.33
N GLY A 526 25.74 -20.19 9.05
CA GLY A 526 26.49 -20.85 7.97
C GLY A 526 25.99 -22.26 7.63
N SER A 527 25.79 -23.17 8.57
CA SER A 527 25.31 -24.53 8.31
C SER A 527 23.82 -24.73 8.61
N GLN A 528 23.29 -23.98 9.54
CA GLN A 528 21.92 -24.11 10.01
C GLN A 528 21.25 -22.76 10.20
N SER A 529 19.93 -22.73 10.05
CA SER A 529 19.07 -21.61 10.38
C SER A 529 18.08 -22.02 11.46
N THR A 530 17.96 -21.18 12.50
CA THR A 530 16.99 -21.31 13.58
C THR A 530 15.85 -20.34 13.34
N LEU A 531 14.63 -20.83 13.33
CA LEU A 531 13.41 -20.07 13.08
C LEU A 531 12.58 -20.00 14.36
N LYS A 532 12.11 -18.79 14.72
CA LYS A 532 11.27 -18.55 15.89
C LYS A 532 10.16 -17.57 15.51
N TYR A 533 8.91 -17.92 15.78
CA TYR A 533 7.83 -16.94 15.68
C TYR A 533 7.81 -16.08 16.94
N THR A 534 7.79 -14.78 16.74
CA THR A 534 7.78 -13.80 17.83
C THR A 534 6.65 -12.79 17.63
N ASN A 535 6.06 -12.33 18.74
CA ASN A 535 5.00 -11.35 18.69
C ASN A 535 5.51 -9.92 18.93
N HIS A 536 4.60 -8.95 18.95
CA HIS A 536 4.89 -7.54 19.20
C HIS A 536 5.36 -7.24 20.64
N GLN A 537 5.22 -8.18 21.56
CA GLN A 537 5.77 -8.13 22.93
C GLN A 537 7.11 -8.86 23.05
N LEU A 538 7.65 -9.33 21.92
CA LEU A 538 8.89 -10.12 21.79
C LEU A 538 8.82 -11.51 22.45
N GLU A 539 7.62 -12.00 22.69
CA GLU A 539 7.38 -13.34 23.22
C GLU A 539 7.46 -14.38 22.10
N LEU A 540 7.98 -15.55 22.43
CA LEU A 540 8.06 -16.69 21.52
C LEU A 540 6.71 -17.42 21.45
N LEU A 541 6.41 -17.98 20.28
CA LEU A 541 5.31 -18.94 20.16
C LEU A 541 5.73 -20.24 20.83
N ASP A 542 4.96 -20.69 21.82
CA ASP A 542 5.31 -21.86 22.63
C ASP A 542 5.39 -23.15 21.80
N ASN A 543 4.54 -23.24 20.78
CA ASN A 543 4.46 -24.43 19.95
C ASN A 543 4.13 -24.09 18.50
N ILE A 544 5.04 -24.41 17.60
CA ILE A 544 4.86 -24.27 16.16
C ILE A 544 4.20 -25.55 15.66
N THR A 545 3.00 -25.42 15.12
CA THR A 545 2.20 -26.57 14.64
C THR A 545 2.07 -26.54 13.13
N CYS A 546 2.06 -27.72 12.52
CA CYS A 546 1.53 -27.92 11.19
C CYS A 546 0.08 -28.44 11.32
N PRO A 547 -0.94 -27.67 10.94
CA PRO A 547 -2.33 -28.05 11.15
C PRO A 547 -2.76 -29.26 10.31
N TRP A 548 -1.91 -29.71 9.40
CA TRP A 548 -2.17 -30.86 8.52
C TRP A 548 -1.67 -32.18 9.07
N TYR A 549 -0.82 -32.14 10.12
CA TYR A 549 -0.37 -33.33 10.82
C TYR A 549 -0.88 -33.26 12.26
N GLU A 550 -1.88 -34.04 12.59
CA GLU A 550 -2.26 -34.21 13.99
C GLU A 550 -1.09 -34.82 14.78
N GLY A 551 -0.61 -34.10 15.78
CA GLY A 551 0.39 -34.61 16.73
C GLY A 551 1.85 -34.28 16.40
N ILE A 552 2.16 -33.50 15.36
CA ILE A 552 3.51 -32.97 15.20
C ILE A 552 3.62 -31.66 15.96
N ASP A 553 4.52 -31.68 16.91
CA ASP A 553 4.91 -30.56 17.75
C ASP A 553 6.36 -30.22 17.43
N TYR A 554 6.60 -29.05 16.83
CA TYR A 554 7.95 -28.58 16.52
C TYR A 554 8.58 -27.80 17.67
N GLY A 555 7.86 -27.61 18.80
CA GLY A 555 8.31 -26.74 19.89
C GLY A 555 8.31 -25.28 19.54
N SER A 556 9.06 -24.48 20.28
CA SER A 556 9.16 -23.02 20.10
C SER A 556 10.19 -22.57 19.07
N GLU A 557 11.00 -23.51 18.56
CA GLU A 557 12.01 -23.23 17.53
C GLU A 557 12.14 -24.37 16.53
N ILE A 558 12.44 -24.04 15.28
CA ILE A 558 12.73 -24.99 14.23
C ILE A 558 14.16 -24.74 13.74
N VAL A 559 14.94 -25.82 13.63
CA VAL A 559 16.29 -25.76 13.06
C VAL A 559 16.25 -26.44 11.69
N ILE A 560 16.70 -25.71 10.65
CA ILE A 560 16.82 -26.24 9.29
C ILE A 560 18.27 -26.19 8.83
N GLU A 561 18.65 -27.13 8.00
CA GLU A 561 19.96 -27.13 7.35
C GLU A 561 19.96 -26.15 6.16
N ASN A 562 21.03 -25.35 6.06
CA ASN A 562 21.13 -24.32 5.01
C ASN A 562 21.47 -24.92 3.65
N PHE A 563 22.11 -26.09 3.62
CA PHE A 563 22.41 -26.84 2.40
C PHE A 563 21.99 -28.28 2.56
N LYS A 564 21.09 -28.73 1.69
CA LYS A 564 20.91 -30.18 1.43
C LYS A 564 21.75 -30.53 0.20
N GLU A 565 22.75 -31.43 0.37
CA GLU A 565 23.53 -31.97 -0.73
C GLU A 565 22.67 -32.69 -1.78
#